data_b6f7b82d5988b1b09ee5208181706450
#
_entry.id   b6f7b82d5988b1b09ee5208181706450
#
_cell.length_a   1.000
_cell.length_b   1.000
_cell.length_c   1.000
_cell.angle_alpha   90.00
_cell.angle_beta   90.00
_cell.angle_gamma   90.00
#
_symmetry.space_group_name_H-M   'P 1'
#
loop_
_entity.id
_entity.type
_entity.pdbx_description
1 polymer ?
#
loop_
_entity_poly.entity_id
_entity_poly.type
_entity_poly.pdbx_seq_one_letter_code
_entity_poly.pdbx_strand_id
1 'polypeptide(L)'
;MPEIILKVAGKNYGGWTKAIIEKSLYQMTGTFGLTTTNIFPGNFRKWDFAMGDRCQVAIDDQILITGYVEDILISYDATNHNIQIAGRDRTGDLVDCSFISEPEGGWEGQKIINVIRALCDPFDIDVVVSDSVTAQVNTKTTCNTFKINEGETVFDSIMRLCQMQGILPVSYGDGKLTLTGTGIERTKDNLELGKNIKSGSIEQSNRDRYQTYIVKGQGKKQKGFFKSLASTDQPKGEYTDNLITRYRPFVILAESSGEQADFQKRAEWECVNRAGKSRNIYYEVQGWTQSNGKVWPLNTLVLVKDPFLEINKDLLIANVRFSIDNDSGTMTELTITHPKSVELPPYNPTEEISTGIDFKAIAAARAATTASE
;
A
#
# COMPACT_ATOMS: atom_id res chain seq x y z
N MET A 1 -23.33 18.75 9.12
CA MET A 1 -22.78 17.82 8.13
C MET A 1 -21.30 17.75 8.36
N PRO A 2 -20.65 16.60 8.21
CA PRO A 2 -19.20 16.53 8.29
C PRO A 2 -18.56 17.47 7.26
N GLU A 3 -17.47 18.13 7.65
CA GLU A 3 -16.80 19.14 6.85
C GLU A 3 -15.31 18.79 6.69
N ILE A 4 -14.77 19.05 5.48
CA ILE A 4 -13.33 18.94 5.22
C ILE A 4 -12.69 20.28 5.58
N ILE A 5 -11.70 20.25 6.47
CA ILE A 5 -10.99 21.41 6.97
C ILE A 5 -9.51 21.28 6.62
N LEU A 6 -8.96 22.29 5.96
CA LEU A 6 -7.53 22.49 5.79
C LEU A 6 -7.03 23.44 6.90
N LYS A 7 -6.09 22.97 7.71
CA LYS A 7 -5.44 23.74 8.79
C LYS A 7 -4.03 24.11 8.36
N VAL A 8 -3.74 25.41 8.25
CA VAL A 8 -2.42 25.93 7.88
C VAL A 8 -2.11 27.14 8.77
N ALA A 9 -0.91 27.21 9.33
CA ALA A 9 -0.44 28.33 10.15
C ALA A 9 -1.45 28.75 11.26
N GLY A 10 -2.12 27.78 11.88
CA GLY A 10 -3.10 28.03 12.95
C GLY A 10 -4.47 28.54 12.49
N LYS A 11 -4.70 28.62 11.18
CA LYS A 11 -5.99 29.01 10.58
C LYS A 11 -6.70 27.80 9.97
N ASN A 12 -8.02 27.82 10.00
CA ASN A 12 -8.88 26.80 9.40
C ASN A 12 -9.51 27.34 8.12
N TYR A 13 -9.44 26.55 7.05
CA TYR A 13 -10.03 26.85 5.76
C TYR A 13 -11.00 25.73 5.39
N GLY A 14 -12.20 26.08 4.95
CA GLY A 14 -13.27 25.18 4.56
C GLY A 14 -14.11 25.77 3.43
N GLY A 15 -15.29 25.19 3.17
CA GLY A 15 -16.19 25.67 2.12
C GLY A 15 -15.71 25.26 0.72
N TRP A 16 -15.19 24.05 0.59
CA TRP A 16 -14.71 23.49 -0.68
C TRP A 16 -15.88 23.13 -1.60
N THR A 17 -15.79 23.53 -2.87
CA THR A 17 -16.73 23.11 -3.91
C THR A 17 -16.45 21.68 -4.37
N LYS A 18 -15.19 21.28 -4.31
CA LYS A 18 -14.72 19.91 -4.55
C LYS A 18 -13.55 19.60 -3.66
N ALA A 19 -13.54 18.42 -3.06
CA ALA A 19 -12.40 17.93 -2.31
C ALA A 19 -12.20 16.44 -2.55
N ILE A 20 -10.95 16.00 -2.55
CA ILE A 20 -10.53 14.62 -2.63
C ILE A 20 -9.41 14.43 -1.62
N ILE A 21 -9.51 13.36 -0.81
CA ILE A 21 -8.45 12.92 0.08
C ILE A 21 -8.28 11.42 -0.14
N GLU A 22 -7.07 10.98 -0.44
CA GLU A 22 -6.80 9.58 -0.77
C GLU A 22 -5.65 9.01 0.07
N LYS A 23 -5.84 7.78 0.55
CA LYS A 23 -4.81 6.98 1.25
C LYS A 23 -4.81 5.57 0.69
N SER A 24 -3.63 5.01 0.48
CA SER A 24 -3.46 3.73 -0.19
C SER A 24 -2.35 2.87 0.43
N LEU A 25 -2.51 1.55 0.44
CA LEU A 25 -1.42 0.62 0.73
C LEU A 25 -0.48 0.40 -0.46
N TYR A 26 -0.89 0.83 -1.64
CA TYR A 26 -0.09 0.74 -2.86
C TYR A 26 0.82 1.95 -3.06
N GLN A 27 0.54 3.04 -2.36
CA GLN A 27 1.30 4.27 -2.36
C GLN A 27 1.59 4.68 -0.92
N MET A 28 2.87 4.95 -0.63
CA MET A 28 3.27 5.34 0.72
C MET A 28 2.59 6.61 1.20
N THR A 29 2.44 7.57 0.29
CA THR A 29 2.02 8.93 0.61
C THR A 29 0.54 9.12 0.38
N GLY A 30 -0.17 9.61 1.41
CA GLY A 30 -1.53 10.10 1.26
C GLY A 30 -1.55 11.45 0.54
N THR A 31 -2.58 11.71 -0.26
CA THR A 31 -2.74 12.91 -1.08
C THR A 31 -4.03 13.63 -0.78
N PHE A 32 -4.05 14.92 -1.03
CA PHE A 32 -5.29 15.70 -1.02
C PHE A 32 -5.33 16.70 -2.18
N GLY A 33 -6.54 16.97 -2.63
CA GLY A 33 -6.84 18.02 -3.61
C GLY A 33 -8.13 18.74 -3.20
N LEU A 34 -8.06 20.05 -3.06
CA LEU A 34 -9.15 20.90 -2.59
C LEU A 34 -9.41 22.00 -3.60
N THR A 35 -10.66 22.19 -3.98
CA THR A 35 -11.07 23.22 -4.96
C THR A 35 -12.10 24.16 -4.32
N THR A 36 -11.92 25.44 -4.54
CA THR A 36 -12.87 26.47 -4.12
C THR A 36 -12.92 27.60 -5.12
N THR A 37 -13.90 28.48 -4.97
CA THR A 37 -13.98 29.73 -5.73
C THR A 37 -13.43 30.89 -4.91
N ASN A 38 -12.67 31.77 -5.54
CA ASN A 38 -12.07 32.94 -4.87
C ASN A 38 -13.00 34.16 -4.83
N ILE A 39 -14.12 34.16 -5.56
CA ILE A 39 -14.97 35.36 -5.69
C ILE A 39 -16.29 35.14 -4.98
N PHE A 40 -16.43 35.79 -3.81
CA PHE A 40 -17.71 36.29 -3.35
C PHE A 40 -17.81 37.75 -3.79
N PRO A 41 -18.93 38.21 -4.36
CA PRO A 41 -19.09 39.62 -4.71
C PRO A 41 -18.77 40.52 -3.53
N GLY A 42 -17.71 41.33 -3.64
CA GLY A 42 -17.28 42.27 -2.63
C GLY A 42 -16.20 41.83 -1.64
N ASN A 43 -15.70 40.60 -1.66
CA ASN A 43 -14.63 40.16 -0.78
C ASN A 43 -13.59 39.27 -1.53
N PHE A 44 -12.41 39.85 -1.73
CA PHE A 44 -11.23 39.06 -2.14
C PHE A 44 -10.56 38.51 -0.88
N ARG A 45 -10.74 37.23 -0.57
CA ARG A 45 -9.94 36.59 0.48
C ARG A 45 -8.57 36.25 -0.10
N LYS A 46 -7.54 36.88 0.41
CA LYS A 46 -6.17 36.46 0.19
C LYS A 46 -5.92 35.25 1.09
N TRP A 47 -5.48 34.17 0.52
CA TRP A 47 -5.02 33.00 1.28
C TRP A 47 -3.66 33.34 1.89
N ASP A 48 -3.54 33.16 3.24
CA ASP A 48 -2.32 33.49 3.98
C ASP A 48 -1.41 32.26 4.13
N PHE A 49 -1.27 31.46 3.07
CA PHE A 49 -0.34 30.34 3.04
C PHE A 49 0.28 30.21 1.64
N ALA A 50 1.42 29.50 1.59
CA ALA A 50 2.21 29.29 0.39
C ALA A 50 2.53 27.81 0.18
N MET A 51 3.09 27.49 -0.98
CA MET A 51 3.69 26.18 -1.24
C MET A 51 4.82 25.91 -0.26
N GLY A 52 4.89 24.70 0.27
CA GLY A 52 5.83 24.28 1.30
C GLY A 52 5.34 24.49 2.73
N ASP A 53 4.21 25.17 2.96
CA ASP A 53 3.66 25.34 4.30
C ASP A 53 3.15 24.02 4.87
N ARG A 54 3.45 23.79 6.15
CA ARG A 54 2.91 22.63 6.89
C ARG A 54 1.40 22.74 7.02
N CYS A 55 0.70 21.66 6.74
CA CYS A 55 -0.75 21.64 6.80
C CYS A 55 -1.29 20.35 7.42
N GLN A 56 -2.56 20.41 7.84
CA GLN A 56 -3.35 19.24 8.18
C GLN A 56 -4.68 19.29 7.42
N VAL A 57 -5.10 18.17 6.87
CA VAL A 57 -6.44 18.00 6.29
C VAL A 57 -7.21 17.06 7.20
N ALA A 58 -8.40 17.49 7.62
CA ALA A 58 -9.26 16.73 8.52
C ALA A 58 -10.68 16.65 8.01
N ILE A 59 -11.38 15.58 8.37
CA ILE A 59 -12.84 15.48 8.33
C ILE A 59 -13.31 15.69 9.77
N ASP A 60 -13.99 16.80 10.01
CA ASP A 60 -14.32 17.27 11.36
C ASP A 60 -13.04 17.32 12.24
N ASP A 61 -13.01 16.54 13.31
CA ASP A 61 -11.85 16.46 14.22
C ASP A 61 -10.87 15.32 13.86
N GLN A 62 -11.16 14.52 12.83
CA GLN A 62 -10.33 13.39 12.45
C GLN A 62 -9.31 13.81 11.40
N ILE A 63 -8.04 13.90 11.79
CA ILE A 63 -6.93 14.23 10.90
C ILE A 63 -6.70 13.06 9.94
N LEU A 64 -6.70 13.37 8.64
CA LEU A 64 -6.46 12.39 7.56
C LEU A 64 -5.11 12.56 6.89
N ILE A 65 -4.61 13.79 6.81
CA ILE A 65 -3.30 14.12 6.24
C ILE A 65 -2.62 15.13 7.18
N THR A 66 -1.35 14.88 7.45
CA THR A 66 -0.42 15.83 8.08
C THR A 66 0.80 15.93 7.16
N GLY A 67 0.95 17.08 6.50
CA GLY A 67 1.94 17.19 5.44
C GLY A 67 2.17 18.62 4.98
N TYR A 68 2.29 18.81 3.68
CA TYR A 68 2.62 20.09 3.07
C TYR A 68 1.66 20.46 1.95
N VAL A 69 1.44 21.76 1.77
CA VAL A 69 0.85 22.31 0.56
C VAL A 69 1.92 22.29 -0.52
N GLU A 70 1.71 21.54 -1.60
CA GLU A 70 2.70 21.40 -2.68
C GLU A 70 2.34 22.23 -3.90
N ASP A 71 1.05 22.23 -4.27
CA ASP A 71 0.57 22.90 -5.47
C ASP A 71 -0.56 23.87 -5.16
N ILE A 72 -0.49 25.04 -5.75
CA ILE A 72 -1.57 26.03 -5.76
C ILE A 72 -1.80 26.45 -7.23
N LEU A 73 -2.91 26.02 -7.79
CA LEU A 73 -3.33 26.42 -9.13
C LEU A 73 -4.46 27.43 -9.05
N ILE A 74 -4.23 28.62 -9.60
CA ILE A 74 -5.23 29.66 -9.70
C ILE A 74 -5.58 29.83 -11.17
N SER A 75 -6.85 29.65 -11.50
CA SER A 75 -7.36 29.84 -12.86
C SER A 75 -8.59 30.71 -12.85
N TYR A 76 -8.74 31.56 -13.86
CA TYR A 76 -9.89 32.43 -14.01
C TYR A 76 -10.26 32.63 -15.49
N ASP A 77 -11.54 32.83 -15.74
CA ASP A 77 -12.10 33.28 -17.00
C ASP A 77 -13.18 34.36 -16.75
N ALA A 78 -13.96 34.71 -17.75
CA ALA A 78 -14.99 35.76 -17.61
C ALA A 78 -16.11 35.42 -16.60
N THR A 79 -16.28 34.14 -16.29
CA THR A 79 -17.40 33.63 -15.47
C THR A 79 -16.96 32.81 -14.25
N ASN A 80 -15.74 32.26 -14.27
CA ASN A 80 -15.26 31.34 -13.27
C ASN A 80 -13.93 31.80 -12.67
N HIS A 81 -13.79 31.59 -11.37
CA HIS A 81 -12.54 31.75 -10.65
C HIS A 81 -12.34 30.54 -9.76
N ASN A 82 -11.33 29.73 -10.08
CA ASN A 82 -11.02 28.51 -9.36
C ASN A 82 -9.66 28.58 -8.68
N ILE A 83 -9.60 28.15 -7.44
CA ILE A 83 -8.35 27.87 -6.75
C ILE A 83 -8.35 26.38 -6.41
N GLN A 84 -7.31 25.70 -6.85
CA GLN A 84 -7.03 24.34 -6.48
C GLN A 84 -5.77 24.30 -5.61
N ILE A 85 -5.86 23.59 -4.50
CA ILE A 85 -4.79 23.41 -3.53
C ILE A 85 -4.58 21.91 -3.43
N ALA A 86 -3.35 21.47 -3.65
CA ALA A 86 -3.01 20.06 -3.52
C ALA A 86 -1.76 19.89 -2.66
N GLY A 87 -1.63 18.71 -2.10
CA GLY A 87 -0.47 18.36 -1.31
C GLY A 87 -0.48 16.90 -0.87
N ARG A 88 0.56 16.53 -0.15
CA ARG A 88 0.79 15.17 0.32
C ARG A 88 1.11 15.16 1.82
N ASP A 89 1.04 13.97 2.42
CA ASP A 89 1.55 13.81 3.76
C ASP A 89 3.09 13.88 3.82
N ARG A 90 3.65 14.02 5.03
CA ARG A 90 5.10 14.20 5.23
C ARG A 90 5.95 13.07 4.70
N THR A 91 5.38 11.86 4.59
CA THR A 91 6.11 10.69 4.05
C THR A 91 6.40 10.82 2.56
N GLY A 92 5.84 11.84 1.89
CA GLY A 92 6.19 12.22 0.53
C GLY A 92 7.69 12.49 0.36
N ASP A 93 8.30 13.16 1.32
CA ASP A 93 9.74 13.45 1.30
C ASP A 93 10.60 12.16 1.30
N LEU A 94 10.15 11.09 1.95
CA LEU A 94 10.83 9.78 1.91
C LEU A 94 10.77 9.13 0.53
N VAL A 95 9.70 9.38 -0.23
CA VAL A 95 9.50 8.83 -1.57
C VAL A 95 10.32 9.58 -2.62
N ASP A 96 10.43 10.89 -2.47
CA ASP A 96 11.05 11.76 -3.47
C ASP A 96 12.57 11.95 -3.24
N CYS A 97 13.01 11.90 -1.98
CA CYS A 97 14.38 12.26 -1.62
C CYS A 97 15.30 11.05 -1.45
N SER A 98 16.59 11.28 -1.70
CA SER A 98 17.66 10.34 -1.39
C SER A 98 18.30 10.67 -0.04
N PHE A 99 18.90 9.67 0.62
CA PHE A 99 19.64 9.84 1.85
C PHE A 99 21.12 10.13 1.55
N ILE A 100 21.67 11.17 2.17
CA ILE A 100 23.01 11.68 1.83
C ILE A 100 24.10 11.22 2.81
N SER A 101 23.74 10.96 4.07
CA SER A 101 24.72 10.78 5.15
C SER A 101 24.68 9.40 5.78
N GLU A 102 25.03 8.36 5.04
CA GLU A 102 25.19 7.04 5.64
C GLU A 102 26.49 6.94 6.46
N PRO A 103 26.56 6.09 7.49
CA PRO A 103 27.78 5.78 8.18
C PRO A 103 28.83 5.23 7.22
N GLU A 104 30.11 5.59 7.43
CA GLU A 104 31.21 5.03 6.65
C GLU A 104 31.17 3.50 6.74
N GLY A 105 30.98 2.83 5.59
CA GLY A 105 30.80 1.37 5.53
C GLY A 105 29.35 0.87 5.68
N GLY A 106 28.36 1.72 5.89
CA GLY A 106 26.95 1.36 6.06
C GLY A 106 26.56 0.91 7.48
N TRP A 107 25.41 0.29 7.64
CA TRP A 107 24.90 -0.21 8.94
C TRP A 107 25.21 -1.70 9.09
N GLU A 108 26.24 -2.03 9.90
CA GLU A 108 26.62 -3.41 10.17
C GLU A 108 25.97 -3.94 11.44
N GLY A 109 25.31 -5.10 11.35
CA GLY A 109 24.71 -5.80 12.50
C GLY A 109 23.67 -5.02 13.29
N GLN A 110 23.15 -3.92 12.74
CA GLN A 110 22.13 -3.10 13.38
C GLN A 110 20.74 -3.75 13.27
N LYS A 111 19.86 -3.43 14.21
CA LYS A 111 18.45 -3.79 14.12
C LYS A 111 17.80 -2.99 12.97
N ILE A 112 16.88 -3.63 12.24
CA ILE A 112 16.15 -3.00 11.14
C ILE A 112 15.47 -1.70 11.57
N ILE A 113 14.84 -1.69 12.76
CA ILE A 113 14.19 -0.50 13.30
C ILE A 113 15.15 0.67 13.49
N ASN A 114 16.39 0.41 13.90
CA ASN A 114 17.37 1.47 14.09
C ASN A 114 17.81 2.09 12.77
N VAL A 115 17.96 1.26 11.74
CA VAL A 115 18.30 1.74 10.39
C VAL A 115 17.14 2.57 9.82
N ILE A 116 15.90 2.08 9.92
CA ILE A 116 14.73 2.82 9.42
C ILE A 116 14.57 4.16 10.15
N ARG A 117 14.78 4.20 11.48
CA ARG A 117 14.75 5.46 12.22
C ARG A 117 15.83 6.43 11.76
N ALA A 118 17.05 5.94 11.57
CA ALA A 118 18.16 6.77 11.06
C ALA A 118 17.87 7.33 9.65
N LEU A 119 17.15 6.57 8.81
CA LEU A 119 16.72 7.03 7.48
C LEU A 119 15.62 8.09 7.55
N CYS A 120 14.74 8.03 8.53
CA CYS A 120 13.62 8.97 8.70
C CYS A 120 13.99 10.24 9.48
N ASP A 121 15.03 10.18 10.32
CA ASP A 121 15.43 11.25 11.24
C ASP A 121 15.70 12.61 10.54
N PRO A 122 16.44 12.68 9.40
CA PRO A 122 16.67 13.94 8.69
C PRO A 122 15.41 14.64 8.19
N PHE A 123 14.32 13.88 8.02
CA PHE A 123 13.01 14.36 7.56
C PHE A 123 12.06 14.70 8.71
N ASP A 124 12.52 14.56 9.96
CA ASP A 124 11.71 14.78 11.17
C ASP A 124 10.43 13.90 11.17
N ILE A 125 10.55 12.65 10.68
CA ILE A 125 9.45 11.67 10.57
C ILE A 125 9.63 10.58 11.63
N ASP A 126 8.71 10.55 12.59
CA ASP A 126 8.65 9.49 13.60
C ASP A 126 8.33 8.13 13.01
N VAL A 127 8.98 7.08 13.53
CA VAL A 127 8.69 5.70 13.16
C VAL A 127 7.94 5.00 14.29
N VAL A 128 6.70 4.62 14.01
CA VAL A 128 5.81 3.86 14.90
C VAL A 128 5.87 2.37 14.52
N VAL A 129 5.89 1.49 15.52
CA VAL A 129 5.90 0.04 15.31
C VAL A 129 4.64 -0.55 15.92
N SER A 130 3.86 -1.27 15.11
CA SER A 130 2.72 -2.05 15.58
C SER A 130 3.20 -3.31 16.31
N ASP A 131 2.45 -3.74 17.33
CA ASP A 131 2.73 -4.96 18.09
C ASP A 131 2.84 -6.19 17.19
N SER A 132 2.11 -6.22 16.08
CA SER A 132 2.09 -7.32 15.12
C SER A 132 3.43 -7.61 14.44
N VAL A 133 4.35 -6.65 14.40
CA VAL A 133 5.66 -6.76 13.72
C VAL A 133 6.85 -6.48 14.65
N THR A 134 6.61 -6.41 15.97
CA THR A 134 7.66 -6.06 16.94
C THR A 134 8.84 -7.03 16.90
N ALA A 135 8.61 -8.32 16.68
CA ALA A 135 9.67 -9.31 16.57
C ALA A 135 10.52 -9.08 15.30
N GLN A 136 9.86 -8.86 14.17
CA GLN A 136 10.48 -8.68 12.86
C GLN A 136 11.37 -7.43 12.79
N VAL A 137 10.92 -6.29 13.30
CA VAL A 137 11.71 -5.04 13.29
C VAL A 137 12.92 -5.09 14.21
N ASN A 138 12.90 -5.96 15.22
CA ASN A 138 14.03 -6.17 16.14
C ASN A 138 15.06 -7.17 15.61
N THR A 139 14.80 -7.80 14.47
CA THR A 139 15.77 -8.68 13.81
C THR A 139 16.97 -7.84 13.36
N LYS A 140 18.17 -8.40 13.51
CA LYS A 140 19.38 -7.78 12.96
C LYS A 140 19.37 -7.92 11.44
N THR A 141 19.91 -6.92 10.76
CA THR A 141 20.21 -7.06 9.33
C THR A 141 21.08 -8.29 9.13
N THR A 142 20.52 -9.33 8.52
CA THR A 142 21.18 -10.65 8.37
C THR A 142 22.28 -10.65 7.33
N CYS A 143 22.37 -9.65 6.51
CA CYS A 143 23.46 -9.45 5.56
C CYS A 143 24.46 -8.48 6.19
N ASN A 144 25.68 -8.88 6.28
CA ASN A 144 26.83 -8.27 6.95
C ASN A 144 26.83 -6.75 7.03
N THR A 145 26.28 -6.03 6.06
CA THR A 145 26.19 -4.56 6.07
C THR A 145 25.03 -4.12 5.18
N PHE A 146 24.12 -3.30 5.71
CA PHE A 146 23.13 -2.63 4.89
C PHE A 146 23.71 -1.33 4.35
N LYS A 147 23.61 -1.13 3.04
CA LYS A 147 24.03 0.09 2.35
C LYS A 147 22.90 0.58 1.45
N ILE A 148 22.82 1.89 1.31
CA ILE A 148 21.96 2.54 0.33
C ILE A 148 22.60 2.40 -1.04
N ASN A 149 21.81 2.10 -2.07
CA ASN A 149 22.30 2.09 -3.44
C ASN A 149 22.30 3.52 -3.99
N GLU A 150 23.30 3.84 -4.80
CA GLU A 150 23.36 5.15 -5.43
C GLU A 150 22.10 5.44 -6.26
N GLY A 151 21.48 6.60 -6.03
CA GLY A 151 20.23 7.00 -6.67
C GLY A 151 18.94 6.40 -6.09
N GLU A 152 19.05 5.56 -5.06
CA GLU A 152 17.90 5.00 -4.36
C GLU A 152 17.23 6.07 -3.48
N THR A 153 15.90 6.08 -3.45
CA THR A 153 15.17 6.93 -2.52
C THR A 153 15.23 6.36 -1.10
N VAL A 154 14.93 7.20 -0.12
CA VAL A 154 14.83 6.76 1.28
C VAL A 154 13.77 5.65 1.40
N PHE A 155 12.63 5.82 0.72
CA PHE A 155 11.56 4.84 0.74
C PHE A 155 11.95 3.51 0.10
N ASP A 156 12.71 3.51 -1.01
CA ASP A 156 13.20 2.27 -1.62
C ASP A 156 14.10 1.48 -0.66
N SER A 157 14.97 2.19 0.06
CA SER A 157 15.83 1.62 1.10
C SER A 157 15.02 1.03 2.26
N ILE A 158 13.98 1.74 2.73
CA ILE A 158 13.05 1.25 3.75
C ILE A 158 12.29 0.02 3.24
N MET A 159 11.80 0.05 2.00
CA MET A 159 11.09 -1.07 1.39
C MET A 159 11.96 -2.32 1.30
N ARG A 160 13.24 -2.21 0.94
CA ARG A 160 14.17 -3.35 0.95
C ARG A 160 14.29 -3.99 2.33
N LEU A 161 14.42 -3.16 3.38
CA LEU A 161 14.48 -3.64 4.76
C LEU A 161 13.17 -4.32 5.20
N CYS A 162 12.04 -3.70 4.88
CA CYS A 162 10.71 -4.20 5.21
C CYS A 162 10.38 -5.50 4.47
N GLN A 163 10.71 -5.60 3.17
CA GLN A 163 10.52 -6.79 2.36
C GLN A 163 11.27 -8.01 2.93
N MET A 164 12.47 -7.81 3.48
CA MET A 164 13.25 -8.89 4.10
C MET A 164 12.54 -9.56 5.28
N GLN A 165 11.57 -8.90 5.90
CA GLN A 165 10.91 -9.35 7.12
C GLN A 165 9.38 -9.41 7.01
N GLY A 166 8.81 -9.18 5.82
CA GLY A 166 7.37 -9.15 5.64
C GLY A 166 6.65 -8.02 6.39
N ILE A 167 7.34 -6.89 6.62
CA ILE A 167 6.81 -5.71 7.31
C ILE A 167 6.20 -4.77 6.28
N LEU A 168 4.98 -4.30 6.51
CA LEU A 168 4.30 -3.31 5.68
C LEU A 168 4.55 -1.90 6.23
N PRO A 169 5.29 -1.02 5.53
CA PRO A 169 5.38 0.39 5.88
C PRO A 169 4.16 1.14 5.36
N VAL A 170 3.47 1.89 6.21
CA VAL A 170 2.21 2.60 5.89
C VAL A 170 2.25 4.00 6.49
N SER A 171 1.74 4.99 5.76
CA SER A 171 1.32 6.27 6.34
C SER A 171 -0.18 6.26 6.60
N TYR A 172 -0.57 6.54 7.83
CA TYR A 172 -1.98 6.73 8.17
C TYR A 172 -2.42 8.21 8.10
N GLY A 173 -1.53 9.09 7.62
CA GLY A 173 -1.79 10.52 7.45
C GLY A 173 -1.56 11.36 8.72
N ASP A 174 -1.01 10.77 9.77
CA ASP A 174 -0.62 11.45 11.02
C ASP A 174 0.79 12.09 10.95
N GLY A 175 1.42 12.02 9.78
CA GLY A 175 2.79 12.53 9.54
C GLY A 175 3.89 11.58 10.02
N LYS A 176 3.55 10.33 10.30
CA LYS A 176 4.49 9.31 10.78
C LYS A 176 4.58 8.13 9.81
N LEU A 177 5.68 7.42 9.87
CA LEU A 177 5.84 6.13 9.22
C LEU A 177 5.46 5.02 10.19
N THR A 178 4.43 4.25 9.88
CA THR A 178 4.03 3.10 10.69
C THR A 178 4.48 1.80 10.04
N LEU A 179 5.22 0.99 10.80
CA LEU A 179 5.61 -0.37 10.44
C LEU A 179 4.58 -1.34 11.02
N THR A 180 3.91 -2.11 10.17
CA THR A 180 2.77 -2.93 10.57
C THR A 180 2.66 -4.22 9.75
N GLY A 181 1.76 -5.11 10.15
CA GLY A 181 1.29 -6.23 9.34
C GLY A 181 0.03 -5.87 8.55
N THR A 182 -0.49 -6.81 7.79
CA THR A 182 -1.65 -6.63 6.94
C THR A 182 -2.94 -7.03 7.64
N GLY A 183 -3.96 -6.16 7.62
CA GLY A 183 -5.32 -6.51 8.04
C GLY A 183 -5.46 -6.90 9.50
N ILE A 184 -4.93 -6.10 10.43
CA ILE A 184 -4.86 -6.44 11.87
C ILE A 184 -6.21 -6.23 12.56
N GLU A 185 -6.95 -5.21 12.16
CA GLU A 185 -8.21 -4.82 12.77
C GLU A 185 -9.40 -5.05 11.82
N ARG A 186 -10.60 -4.98 12.38
CA ARG A 186 -11.85 -5.10 11.61
C ARG A 186 -12.65 -3.80 11.70
N THR A 187 -13.28 -3.41 10.58
CA THR A 187 -14.22 -2.27 10.53
C THR A 187 -15.43 -2.49 11.43
N LYS A 188 -16.04 -1.41 11.89
CA LYS A 188 -17.29 -1.48 12.65
C LYS A 188 -18.46 -1.88 11.77
N ASP A 189 -18.52 -1.33 10.55
CA ASP A 189 -19.59 -1.60 9.60
C ASP A 189 -19.11 -2.60 8.53
N ASN A 190 -20.03 -3.41 8.05
CA ASN A 190 -19.85 -4.29 6.89
C ASN A 190 -20.15 -3.50 5.61
N LEU A 191 -19.71 -4.01 4.46
CA LEU A 191 -20.16 -3.59 3.14
C LEU A 191 -21.25 -4.57 2.68
N GLU A 192 -22.48 -4.11 2.56
CA GLU A 192 -23.63 -4.95 2.22
C GLU A 192 -24.42 -4.35 1.04
N LEU A 193 -24.59 -5.12 -0.03
CA LEU A 193 -25.42 -4.75 -1.17
C LEU A 193 -26.90 -4.57 -0.71
N GLY A 194 -27.50 -3.44 -1.13
CA GLY A 194 -28.85 -3.06 -0.71
C GLY A 194 -28.92 -2.35 0.65
N LYS A 195 -27.78 -2.12 1.34
CA LYS A 195 -27.73 -1.32 2.57
C LYS A 195 -26.89 -0.05 2.40
N ASN A 196 -25.57 -0.21 2.28
CA ASN A 196 -24.62 0.90 2.24
C ASN A 196 -23.74 0.94 0.98
N ILE A 197 -23.71 -0.12 0.19
CA ILE A 197 -23.07 -0.09 -1.12
C ILE A 197 -23.98 0.65 -2.10
N LYS A 198 -23.51 1.80 -2.60
CA LYS A 198 -24.19 2.62 -3.61
C LYS A 198 -23.85 2.13 -5.02
N SER A 199 -22.60 1.86 -5.26
CA SER A 199 -22.12 1.25 -6.50
C SER A 199 -20.98 0.26 -6.20
N GLY A 200 -20.83 -0.73 -7.07
CA GLY A 200 -19.77 -1.71 -6.96
C GLY A 200 -19.29 -2.16 -8.33
N SER A 201 -17.99 -2.37 -8.45
CA SER A 201 -17.39 -2.96 -9.65
C SER A 201 -16.23 -3.87 -9.26
N ILE A 202 -15.94 -4.83 -10.11
CA ILE A 202 -14.82 -5.73 -9.94
C ILE A 202 -13.97 -5.72 -11.20
N GLU A 203 -12.69 -5.48 -11.03
CA GLU A 203 -11.70 -5.65 -12.09
C GLU A 203 -10.99 -6.99 -11.90
N GLN A 204 -11.06 -7.84 -12.91
CA GLN A 204 -10.36 -9.13 -12.94
C GLN A 204 -9.41 -9.15 -14.13
N SER A 205 -8.11 -9.35 -13.85
CA SER A 205 -7.09 -9.37 -14.88
C SER A 205 -6.10 -10.50 -14.65
N ASN A 206 -5.92 -11.34 -15.68
CA ASN A 206 -4.86 -12.35 -15.68
C ASN A 206 -3.58 -11.86 -16.39
N ARG A 207 -3.47 -10.54 -16.65
CA ARG A 207 -2.33 -9.96 -17.38
C ARG A 207 -1.01 -10.23 -16.65
N ASP A 208 -1.00 -10.10 -15.32
CA ASP A 208 0.18 -10.26 -14.48
C ASP A 208 0.18 -11.60 -13.70
N ARG A 209 -0.67 -12.55 -14.10
CA ARG A 209 -0.68 -13.92 -13.59
C ARG A 209 -0.02 -14.86 -14.57
N TYR A 210 0.74 -15.78 -14.04
CA TYR A 210 1.55 -16.74 -14.80
C TYR A 210 1.22 -18.15 -14.35
N GLN A 211 1.36 -19.11 -15.28
CA GLN A 211 1.11 -20.53 -14.99
C GLN A 211 2.20 -21.09 -14.08
N THR A 212 3.46 -20.75 -14.35
CA THR A 212 4.60 -21.29 -13.61
C THR A 212 5.49 -20.14 -13.13
N TYR A 213 5.75 -20.10 -11.86
CA TYR A 213 6.66 -19.15 -11.20
C TYR A 213 7.94 -19.88 -10.85
N ILE A 214 9.07 -19.40 -11.34
CA ILE A 214 10.38 -20.01 -11.14
C ILE A 214 11.30 -18.98 -10.49
N VAL A 215 11.72 -19.24 -9.26
CA VAL A 215 12.70 -18.42 -8.56
C VAL A 215 14.05 -19.10 -8.67
N LYS A 216 15.05 -18.39 -9.20
CA LYS A 216 16.43 -18.89 -9.35
C LYS A 216 17.34 -18.15 -8.38
N GLY A 217 18.09 -18.89 -7.56
CA GLY A 217 19.10 -18.33 -6.68
C GLY A 217 20.36 -17.90 -7.43
N GLN A 218 21.09 -16.96 -6.86
CA GLN A 218 22.45 -16.69 -7.31
C GLN A 218 23.38 -17.77 -6.80
N GLY A 219 23.94 -18.59 -7.69
CA GLY A 219 24.89 -19.63 -7.32
C GLY A 219 26.16 -19.04 -6.72
N LYS A 220 26.58 -19.52 -5.54
CA LYS A 220 27.91 -19.20 -5.01
C LYS A 220 28.95 -19.76 -6.00
N LYS A 221 29.79 -18.91 -6.57
CA LYS A 221 31.00 -19.34 -7.28
C LYS A 221 31.90 -20.07 -6.26
N GLN A 222 31.87 -21.39 -6.26
CA GLN A 222 32.89 -22.17 -5.53
C GLN A 222 34.25 -21.90 -6.18
N LYS A 223 35.14 -21.24 -5.42
CA LYS A 223 36.57 -21.19 -5.75
C LYS A 223 37.16 -22.57 -5.44
N GLY A 224 37.24 -23.43 -6.43
CA GLY A 224 37.92 -24.73 -6.33
C GLY A 224 38.69 -25.00 -7.61
N PHE A 225 39.94 -25.47 -7.46
CA PHE A 225 40.92 -25.64 -8.55
C PHE A 225 40.65 -26.84 -9.49
N PHE A 226 39.62 -27.65 -9.20
CA PHE A 226 39.16 -28.72 -10.06
C PHE A 226 37.72 -28.46 -10.51
N LYS A 227 37.58 -27.88 -11.68
CA LYS A 227 36.32 -27.70 -12.38
C LYS A 227 35.89 -29.03 -12.99
N SER A 228 35.12 -29.83 -12.26
CA SER A 228 34.34 -30.90 -12.86
C SER A 228 33.25 -30.29 -13.72
N LEU A 229 33.08 -30.80 -14.93
CA LEU A 229 31.99 -30.44 -15.87
C LEU A 229 30.62 -30.97 -15.39
N ALA A 230 30.26 -30.78 -14.13
CA ALA A 230 28.94 -31.10 -13.62
C ALA A 230 28.09 -29.82 -13.64
N SER A 231 26.92 -29.91 -14.24
CA SER A 231 25.89 -28.89 -14.29
C SER A 231 25.79 -28.12 -12.96
N THR A 232 25.96 -26.83 -13.00
CA THR A 232 25.73 -25.97 -11.86
C THR A 232 24.22 -26.00 -11.58
N ASP A 233 23.77 -26.97 -10.77
CA ASP A 233 22.41 -26.96 -10.24
C ASP A 233 22.27 -25.71 -9.36
N GLN A 234 21.82 -24.64 -9.98
CA GLN A 234 21.44 -23.44 -9.25
C GLN A 234 20.19 -23.80 -8.45
N PRO A 235 20.18 -23.58 -7.12
CA PRO A 235 18.99 -23.83 -6.33
C PRO A 235 17.83 -23.02 -6.91
N LYS A 236 16.71 -23.69 -7.17
CA LYS A 236 15.51 -23.09 -7.75
C LYS A 236 14.27 -23.50 -6.97
N GLY A 237 13.31 -22.59 -6.84
CA GLY A 237 11.96 -22.89 -6.40
C GLY A 237 10.99 -22.75 -7.56
N GLU A 238 9.96 -23.58 -7.60
CA GLU A 238 8.97 -23.55 -8.67
C GLU A 238 7.55 -23.73 -8.10
N TYR A 239 6.60 -22.90 -8.52
CA TYR A 239 5.20 -23.01 -8.13
C TYR A 239 4.28 -22.81 -9.32
N THR A 240 3.18 -23.58 -9.37
CA THR A 240 2.23 -23.58 -10.49
C THR A 240 0.88 -23.02 -10.09
N ASP A 241 0.39 -22.02 -10.81
CA ASP A 241 -0.99 -21.54 -10.73
C ASP A 241 -1.89 -22.37 -11.64
N ASN A 242 -2.62 -23.30 -11.05
CA ASN A 242 -3.50 -24.22 -11.80
C ASN A 242 -4.71 -23.53 -12.46
N LEU A 243 -4.99 -22.25 -12.12
CA LEU A 243 -6.06 -21.48 -12.78
C LEU A 243 -5.62 -20.87 -14.11
N ILE A 244 -4.31 -20.81 -14.37
CA ILE A 244 -3.76 -20.34 -15.64
C ILE A 244 -3.39 -21.56 -16.48
N THR A 245 -4.25 -21.90 -17.43
CA THR A 245 -4.11 -23.13 -18.26
C THR A 245 -3.15 -22.97 -19.44
N ARG A 246 -2.93 -21.76 -19.92
CA ARG A 246 -2.01 -21.48 -21.03
C ARG A 246 -0.57 -21.41 -20.55
N TYR A 247 0.39 -21.81 -21.35
CA TYR A 247 1.82 -21.73 -21.05
C TYR A 247 2.27 -20.28 -20.83
N ARG A 248 2.60 -19.94 -19.59
CA ARG A 248 3.04 -18.60 -19.14
C ARG A 248 4.06 -18.74 -18.01
N PRO A 249 5.30 -19.05 -18.30
CA PRO A 249 6.35 -19.08 -17.28
C PRO A 249 6.79 -17.67 -16.91
N PHE A 250 7.12 -17.46 -15.62
CA PHE A 250 7.70 -16.26 -15.08
C PHE A 250 8.94 -16.60 -14.24
N VAL A 251 10.09 -16.06 -14.62
CA VAL A 251 11.36 -16.33 -13.96
C VAL A 251 11.79 -15.14 -13.16
N ILE A 252 12.08 -15.35 -11.88
CA ILE A 252 12.53 -14.36 -10.91
C ILE A 252 13.96 -14.71 -10.49
N LEU A 253 14.85 -13.74 -10.52
CA LEU A 253 16.18 -13.89 -9.94
C LEU A 253 16.10 -13.47 -8.47
N ALA A 254 16.51 -14.36 -7.57
CA ALA A 254 16.55 -14.03 -6.15
C ALA A 254 17.64 -13.00 -5.87
N GLU A 255 17.31 -12.02 -5.06
CA GLU A 255 18.23 -10.93 -4.67
C GLU A 255 19.33 -11.41 -3.73
N SER A 256 19.13 -12.56 -3.08
CA SER A 256 20.07 -13.15 -2.11
C SER A 256 20.35 -14.64 -2.40
N SER A 257 21.46 -15.14 -1.85
CA SER A 257 21.73 -16.57 -1.80
C SER A 257 20.89 -17.19 -0.67
N GLY A 258 20.10 -18.20 -0.99
CA GLY A 258 19.25 -18.93 -0.06
C GLY A 258 19.28 -20.44 -0.33
N GLU A 259 18.55 -21.20 0.46
CA GLU A 259 18.32 -22.62 0.24
C GLU A 259 17.15 -22.84 -0.73
N GLN A 260 17.04 -24.05 -1.29
CA GLN A 260 15.96 -24.39 -2.22
C GLN A 260 14.55 -24.17 -1.63
N ALA A 261 14.38 -24.42 -0.34
CA ALA A 261 13.12 -24.21 0.38
C ALA A 261 12.70 -22.73 0.38
N ASP A 262 13.65 -21.79 0.46
CA ASP A 262 13.37 -20.35 0.47
C ASP A 262 12.88 -19.90 -0.91
N PHE A 263 13.47 -20.43 -1.98
CA PHE A 263 13.04 -20.13 -3.35
C PHE A 263 11.68 -20.73 -3.67
N GLN A 264 11.36 -21.90 -3.09
CA GLN A 264 10.03 -22.51 -3.21
C GLN A 264 8.96 -21.64 -2.56
N LYS A 265 9.18 -21.18 -1.32
CA LYS A 265 8.27 -20.27 -0.62
C LYS A 265 8.12 -18.93 -1.34
N ARG A 266 9.21 -18.41 -1.90
CA ARG A 266 9.16 -17.19 -2.70
C ARG A 266 8.33 -17.35 -3.97
N ALA A 267 8.45 -18.47 -4.67
CA ALA A 267 7.65 -18.76 -5.86
C ALA A 267 6.16 -18.88 -5.53
N GLU A 268 5.82 -19.54 -4.43
CA GLU A 268 4.46 -19.65 -3.92
C GLU A 268 3.89 -18.28 -3.52
N TRP A 269 4.65 -17.50 -2.77
CA TRP A 269 4.25 -16.14 -2.39
C TRP A 269 3.98 -15.27 -3.62
N GLU A 270 4.85 -15.30 -4.62
CA GLU A 270 4.68 -14.52 -5.86
C GLU A 270 3.37 -14.89 -6.57
N CYS A 271 3.06 -16.18 -6.65
CA CYS A 271 1.81 -16.66 -7.21
C CYS A 271 0.60 -16.12 -6.44
N VAL A 272 0.60 -16.26 -5.12
CA VAL A 272 -0.51 -15.83 -4.25
C VAL A 272 -0.71 -14.31 -4.28
N ASN A 273 0.39 -13.55 -4.23
CA ASN A 273 0.35 -12.09 -4.27
C ASN A 273 -0.23 -11.59 -5.61
N ARG A 274 0.24 -12.13 -6.74
CA ARG A 274 -0.27 -11.78 -8.07
C ARG A 274 -1.70 -12.23 -8.27
N ALA A 275 -2.08 -13.38 -7.74
CA ALA A 275 -3.48 -13.84 -7.76
C ALA A 275 -4.38 -12.90 -6.94
N GLY A 276 -3.92 -12.41 -5.80
CA GLY A 276 -4.61 -11.38 -5.02
C GLY A 276 -4.78 -10.07 -5.78
N LYS A 277 -3.69 -9.55 -6.35
CA LYS A 277 -3.70 -8.30 -7.14
C LYS A 277 -4.50 -8.39 -8.44
N SER A 278 -4.73 -9.60 -8.95
CA SER A 278 -5.50 -9.80 -10.17
C SER A 278 -7.00 -9.54 -10.02
N ARG A 279 -7.47 -9.26 -8.81
CA ARG A 279 -8.86 -9.07 -8.49
C ARG A 279 -9.03 -7.92 -7.49
N ASN A 280 -9.29 -6.74 -8.01
CA ASN A 280 -9.63 -5.56 -7.21
C ASN A 280 -11.15 -5.31 -7.28
N ILE A 281 -11.72 -4.99 -6.14
CA ILE A 281 -13.14 -4.69 -6.00
C ILE A 281 -13.23 -3.24 -5.55
N TYR A 282 -14.06 -2.47 -6.23
CA TYR A 282 -14.28 -1.07 -5.94
C TYR A 282 -15.71 -0.90 -5.45
N TYR A 283 -15.87 -0.34 -4.25
CA TYR A 283 -17.17 0.01 -3.71
C TYR A 283 -17.25 1.49 -3.39
N GLU A 284 -18.40 2.05 -3.68
CA GLU A 284 -18.75 3.41 -3.32
C GLU A 284 -19.84 3.39 -2.25
N VAL A 285 -19.60 4.11 -1.17
CA VAL A 285 -20.57 4.26 -0.06
C VAL A 285 -20.87 5.73 0.18
N GLN A 286 -22.10 6.02 0.62
CA GLN A 286 -22.51 7.39 0.93
C GLN A 286 -21.89 7.86 2.23
N GLY A 287 -21.38 9.08 2.24
CA GLY A 287 -20.74 9.70 3.40
C GLY A 287 -19.30 9.23 3.62
N TRP A 288 -18.68 9.74 4.66
CA TRP A 288 -17.25 9.49 4.96
C TRP A 288 -17.03 8.63 6.18
N THR A 289 -18.06 8.47 7.01
CA THR A 289 -17.95 7.81 8.32
C THR A 289 -18.79 6.55 8.38
N GLN A 290 -18.32 5.62 9.21
CA GLN A 290 -19.05 4.45 9.64
C GLN A 290 -20.10 4.82 10.70
N SER A 291 -20.95 3.88 11.11
CA SER A 291 -22.00 4.06 12.12
C SER A 291 -21.49 4.56 13.50
N ASN A 292 -20.21 4.35 13.78
CA ASN A 292 -19.56 4.81 15.00
C ASN A 292 -18.98 6.25 14.89
N GLY A 293 -19.23 6.96 13.78
CA GLY A 293 -18.70 8.30 13.52
C GLY A 293 -17.24 8.36 13.09
N LYS A 294 -16.54 7.23 13.01
CA LYS A 294 -15.16 7.18 12.51
C LYS A 294 -15.13 7.04 11.00
N VAL A 295 -14.17 7.70 10.35
CA VAL A 295 -13.93 7.53 8.91
C VAL A 295 -13.58 6.08 8.56
N TRP A 296 -13.77 5.70 7.31
CA TRP A 296 -13.34 4.38 6.84
C TRP A 296 -11.81 4.24 6.94
N PRO A 297 -11.29 3.22 7.66
CA PRO A 297 -9.86 3.07 7.91
C PRO A 297 -9.15 2.33 6.78
N LEU A 298 -7.89 2.68 6.55
CA LEU A 298 -6.97 1.94 5.69
C LEU A 298 -6.43 0.69 6.43
N ASN A 299 -5.99 -0.33 5.70
CA ASN A 299 -5.37 -1.56 6.23
C ASN A 299 -6.24 -2.33 7.23
N THR A 300 -7.53 -2.34 7.03
CA THR A 300 -8.50 -2.93 7.95
C THR A 300 -9.38 -3.93 7.21
N LEU A 301 -9.70 -5.04 7.86
CA LEU A 301 -10.61 -6.05 7.31
C LEU A 301 -12.06 -5.55 7.36
N VAL A 302 -12.78 -5.76 6.28
CA VAL A 302 -14.21 -5.48 6.17
C VAL A 302 -14.96 -6.73 5.68
N LEU A 303 -16.04 -7.09 6.35
CA LEU A 303 -16.93 -8.13 5.86
C LEU A 303 -17.76 -7.59 4.69
N VAL A 304 -17.54 -8.16 3.52
CA VAL A 304 -18.29 -7.84 2.29
C VAL A 304 -19.38 -8.88 2.09
N LYS A 305 -20.62 -8.43 1.92
CA LYS A 305 -21.80 -9.22 1.58
C LYS A 305 -22.40 -8.70 0.29
N ASP A 306 -21.93 -9.21 -0.81
CA ASP A 306 -22.38 -8.84 -2.15
C ASP A 306 -22.76 -10.10 -2.93
N PRO A 307 -24.05 -10.48 -2.92
CA PRO A 307 -24.52 -11.67 -3.64
C PRO A 307 -24.42 -11.50 -5.16
N PHE A 308 -24.41 -10.28 -5.70
CA PHE A 308 -24.26 -10.06 -7.15
C PHE A 308 -22.84 -10.40 -7.64
N LEU A 309 -21.81 -10.08 -6.84
CA LEU A 309 -20.42 -10.43 -7.11
C LEU A 309 -20.01 -11.77 -6.48
N GLU A 310 -20.96 -12.49 -5.86
CA GLU A 310 -20.75 -13.77 -5.14
C GLU A 310 -19.70 -13.65 -4.02
N ILE A 311 -19.71 -12.53 -3.29
CA ILE A 311 -18.76 -12.25 -2.21
C ILE A 311 -19.49 -12.30 -0.87
N ASN A 312 -19.03 -13.16 0.03
CA ASN A 312 -19.43 -13.18 1.44
C ASN A 312 -18.23 -13.58 2.32
N LYS A 313 -17.31 -12.63 2.50
CA LYS A 313 -16.08 -12.88 3.26
C LYS A 313 -15.40 -11.59 3.69
N ASP A 314 -14.44 -11.73 4.62
CA ASP A 314 -13.57 -10.64 5.02
C ASP A 314 -12.53 -10.36 3.93
N LEU A 315 -12.42 -9.09 3.60
CA LEU A 315 -11.46 -8.56 2.65
C LEU A 315 -10.78 -7.33 3.24
N LEU A 316 -9.66 -6.92 2.65
CA LEU A 316 -8.85 -5.82 3.12
C LEU A 316 -9.20 -4.53 2.39
N ILE A 317 -9.36 -3.43 3.13
CA ILE A 317 -9.42 -2.09 2.57
C ILE A 317 -7.99 -1.65 2.24
N ALA A 318 -7.67 -1.66 0.95
CA ALA A 318 -6.33 -1.32 0.44
C ALA A 318 -6.20 0.12 -0.03
N ASN A 319 -7.32 0.79 -0.35
CA ASN A 319 -7.37 2.21 -0.69
C ASN A 319 -8.67 2.81 -0.14
N VAL A 320 -8.59 4.04 0.33
CA VAL A 320 -9.73 4.83 0.76
C VAL A 320 -9.62 6.21 0.15
N ARG A 321 -10.64 6.62 -0.60
CA ARG A 321 -10.75 7.93 -1.20
C ARG A 321 -12.03 8.61 -0.74
N PHE A 322 -11.88 9.68 0.01
CA PHE A 322 -12.97 10.55 0.46
C PHE A 322 -13.14 11.66 -0.56
N SER A 323 -14.37 11.89 -1.00
CA SER A 323 -14.67 12.94 -1.95
C SER A 323 -15.92 13.74 -1.56
N ILE A 324 -15.96 14.98 -2.00
CA ILE A 324 -17.15 15.82 -2.04
C ILE A 324 -17.15 16.58 -3.35
N ASP A 325 -18.29 16.65 -3.99
CA ASP A 325 -18.58 17.58 -5.06
C ASP A 325 -20.07 17.99 -5.03
N ASN A 326 -20.43 18.94 -5.86
CA ASN A 326 -21.78 19.51 -5.88
C ASN A 326 -22.84 18.54 -6.44
N ASP A 327 -22.44 17.56 -7.23
CA ASP A 327 -23.37 16.66 -7.93
C ASP A 327 -23.59 15.37 -7.14
N SER A 328 -22.54 14.74 -6.63
CA SER A 328 -22.60 13.46 -5.90
C SER A 328 -22.67 13.62 -4.38
N GLY A 329 -22.35 14.84 -3.87
CA GLY A 329 -22.26 15.07 -2.44
C GLY A 329 -21.05 14.40 -1.81
N THR A 330 -21.20 13.90 -0.59
CA THR A 330 -20.12 13.23 0.17
C THR A 330 -20.08 11.75 -0.14
N MET A 331 -18.94 11.24 -0.62
CA MET A 331 -18.76 9.85 -1.01
C MET A 331 -17.45 9.28 -0.45
N THR A 332 -17.44 7.99 -0.20
CA THR A 332 -16.20 7.22 0.05
C THR A 332 -16.08 6.11 -0.97
N GLU A 333 -15.00 6.12 -1.72
CA GLU A 333 -14.61 5.03 -2.61
C GLU A 333 -13.60 4.13 -1.88
N LEU A 334 -13.88 2.83 -1.86
CA LEU A 334 -13.06 1.82 -1.19
C LEU A 334 -12.53 0.83 -2.22
N THR A 335 -11.22 0.67 -2.31
CA THR A 335 -10.64 -0.46 -3.04
C THR A 335 -10.42 -1.61 -2.08
N ILE A 336 -11.08 -2.71 -2.37
CA ILE A 336 -11.09 -3.91 -1.54
C ILE A 336 -10.31 -5.02 -2.24
N THR A 337 -9.44 -5.67 -1.51
CA THR A 337 -8.59 -6.74 -2.04
C THR A 337 -8.43 -7.89 -1.05
N HIS A 338 -7.80 -8.97 -1.49
CA HIS A 338 -7.43 -10.05 -0.58
C HIS A 338 -6.24 -9.62 0.29
N PRO A 339 -6.21 -9.87 1.61
CA PRO A 339 -5.11 -9.44 2.49
C PRO A 339 -3.72 -9.84 1.95
N LYS A 340 -3.57 -11.05 1.46
CA LYS A 340 -2.30 -11.57 0.90
C LYS A 340 -1.78 -10.83 -0.34
N SER A 341 -2.62 -9.99 -0.99
CA SER A 341 -2.19 -9.20 -2.17
C SER A 341 -1.24 -8.06 -1.82
N VAL A 342 -1.24 -7.61 -0.59
CA VAL A 342 -0.40 -6.51 -0.07
C VAL A 342 0.67 -6.99 0.91
N GLU A 343 0.62 -8.27 1.31
CA GLU A 343 1.68 -8.87 2.13
C GLU A 343 3.01 -8.82 1.36
N LEU A 344 4.07 -8.41 2.04
CA LEU A 344 5.41 -8.44 1.49
C LEU A 344 6.00 -9.86 1.61
N PRO A 345 6.94 -10.24 0.72
CA PRO A 345 7.47 -11.60 0.71
C PRO A 345 8.16 -11.92 2.02
N PRO A 346 7.83 -13.05 2.69
CA PRO A 346 8.53 -13.46 3.87
C PRO A 346 9.98 -13.86 3.50
N TYR A 347 10.93 -13.31 4.23
CA TYR A 347 12.35 -13.69 4.13
C TYR A 347 12.72 -14.83 5.10
N ASN A 348 11.83 -15.15 6.04
CA ASN A 348 12.13 -16.14 7.08
C ASN A 348 11.72 -17.56 6.65
N PRO A 349 12.66 -18.54 6.65
CA PRO A 349 12.44 -19.90 6.15
C PRO A 349 11.59 -20.82 7.06
N THR A 350 11.03 -20.36 8.18
CA THR A 350 10.50 -21.25 9.22
C THR A 350 8.99 -21.24 9.46
N GLU A 351 8.18 -20.42 8.76
CA GLU A 351 6.73 -20.46 8.97
C GLU A 351 5.97 -20.99 7.72
N GLU A 352 5.18 -22.03 7.92
CA GLU A 352 4.25 -22.56 6.93
C GLU A 352 3.13 -21.53 6.64
N ILE A 353 3.11 -20.95 5.45
CA ILE A 353 2.03 -20.09 5.00
C ILE A 353 0.86 -20.98 4.56
N SER A 354 -0.11 -21.14 5.45
CA SER A 354 -1.41 -21.69 5.07
C SER A 354 -2.10 -20.73 4.10
N THR A 355 -2.18 -21.08 2.83
CA THR A 355 -2.63 -20.21 1.74
C THR A 355 -4.11 -19.84 1.78
N GLY A 356 -4.93 -20.27 2.72
CA GLY A 356 -6.37 -19.89 2.83
C GLY A 356 -7.21 -19.84 1.53
N ILE A 357 -6.56 -19.92 0.37
CA ILE A 357 -7.17 -20.06 -0.95
C ILE A 357 -7.05 -21.54 -1.31
N ASP A 358 -8.13 -22.28 -1.16
CA ASP A 358 -8.15 -23.68 -1.58
C ASP A 358 -8.24 -23.77 -3.12
N PHE A 359 -7.06 -23.71 -3.75
CA PHE A 359 -6.94 -23.87 -5.20
C PHE A 359 -7.45 -25.24 -5.68
N LYS A 360 -7.46 -26.26 -4.80
CA LYS A 360 -7.99 -27.58 -5.14
C LYS A 360 -9.51 -27.57 -5.23
N ALA A 361 -10.19 -26.87 -4.30
CA ALA A 361 -11.65 -26.72 -4.33
C ALA A 361 -12.08 -25.93 -5.58
N ILE A 362 -11.33 -24.90 -5.97
CA ILE A 362 -11.62 -24.10 -7.16
C ILE A 362 -11.37 -24.91 -8.44
N ALA A 363 -10.32 -25.73 -8.49
CA ALA A 363 -10.03 -26.61 -9.63
C ALA A 363 -11.06 -27.74 -9.77
N ALA A 364 -11.51 -28.32 -8.64
CA ALA A 364 -12.55 -29.34 -8.62
C ALA A 364 -13.91 -28.81 -9.06
N ALA A 365 -14.30 -27.61 -8.64
CA ALA A 365 -15.53 -26.96 -9.08
C ALA A 365 -15.54 -26.70 -10.58
N ARG A 366 -14.38 -26.34 -11.17
CA ARG A 366 -14.25 -26.10 -12.61
C ARG A 366 -14.28 -27.38 -13.44
N ALA A 367 -13.64 -28.47 -12.94
CA ALA A 367 -13.68 -29.77 -13.59
C ALA A 367 -15.10 -30.38 -13.59
N ALA A 368 -15.90 -30.10 -12.57
CA ALA A 368 -17.30 -30.51 -12.50
C ALA A 368 -18.17 -29.76 -13.52
N THR A 369 -17.88 -28.48 -13.79
CA THR A 369 -18.64 -27.67 -14.77
C THR A 369 -18.34 -28.07 -16.21
N THR A 370 -17.09 -28.44 -16.54
CA THR A 370 -16.72 -28.92 -17.89
C THR A 370 -17.13 -30.35 -18.17
N ALA A 371 -17.52 -31.14 -17.18
CA ALA A 371 -18.03 -32.51 -17.34
C ALA A 371 -19.56 -32.58 -17.52
N SER A 372 -20.25 -31.43 -17.39
CA SER A 372 -21.70 -31.28 -17.53
C SER A 372 -22.11 -30.55 -18.84
N GLU A 373 -21.18 -30.18 -19.67
CA GLU A 373 -21.35 -29.78 -21.08
C GLU A 373 -20.88 -30.94 -22.02
#